data_4d727883aa2dfea5a38ab233ada5ed0c
#
_entry.id   4d727883aa2dfea5a38ab233ada5ed0c
#
_cell.length_a   1.000
_cell.length_b   1.000
_cell.length_c   1.000
_cell.angle_alpha   90.00
_cell.angle_beta   90.00
_cell.angle_gamma   90.00
#
_symmetry.space_group_name_H-M   'P 1'
#
loop_
_entity.id
_entity.type
_entity.pdbx_description
1 polymer ?
#
loop_
_entity_poly.entity_id
_entity_poly.type
_entity_poly.pdbx_seq_one_letter_code
_entity_poly.pdbx_strand_id
1 'polypeptide(L)'
;MSAPEKKKDLSSEMRILVASLLSMAVILLWIKFFAPKPPANSPAANKPGITAPTAGNSAKTAASNSASQSSPGTTSPGLPAGTATAISAPNAAAAPPKSDTQERTIVVENALYRVEISNRGGVVKSWQLKKYKDDAKPPRVLDVVHPLASAQIGGWPFAVVLDDAQLETQANSALYVAGVAEPSEHAGDAAAHFAAPTGKTLEAPAELQLTWSDGHLEVTKNFRFDHSYVMRVETSVKLNGAPLNAGLAWLGGFGDLTVANPAPVETVYTFYSENGSLTTKAYKKLEGPDKWGPGLWMGGKDYAGIEDRYFAAAFLPIKEPAPGSIETRYWKVTRTVQGVDGKEEQEPVSEVAVASSAKPLALRVYVGPKDYDILKAMKPPLNALVNFGWLEIIASPLFHGLKWIHNYVPNWGWAIVVLTLVINMLLFPLRISSYRTTLKMQRVAPEIKQIQDKYKKYKMNDPKKQEMNKEVMAIYSREGINPVGGCVPQLLQMPIWYALYRALEGTIELRHAPWFGWITDLSAKDPYYILPVLMGLSMYLASKMTPMPTTDPQQQKMMKIMPIGMAGLFMIIPYPSGLAVYILTSGVVGIGQQWYLNRRHPMVPAAKQLPRGKKA
;
A
#
# COMPACT_ATOMS: atom_id res chain seq x y z
N MET A 1 -17.59 8.65 -39.88
CA MET A 1 -17.91 8.86 -38.44
C MET A 1 -16.77 8.24 -37.66
N SER A 2 -15.87 9.08 -37.18
CA SER A 2 -14.69 8.67 -36.42
C SER A 2 -15.07 8.44 -34.94
N ALA A 3 -14.66 7.30 -34.38
CA ALA A 3 -14.89 6.93 -33.00
C ALA A 3 -14.15 7.87 -32.05
N PRO A 4 -14.71 8.21 -30.88
CA PRO A 4 -14.04 9.07 -29.92
C PRO A 4 -12.89 8.31 -29.23
N GLU A 5 -11.71 8.93 -29.24
CA GLU A 5 -10.53 8.45 -28.52
C GLU A 5 -10.84 8.31 -27.02
N LYS A 6 -10.69 7.11 -26.49
CA LYS A 6 -10.74 6.83 -25.04
C LYS A 6 -9.59 7.56 -24.34
N LYS A 7 -9.88 8.60 -23.58
CA LYS A 7 -8.93 9.17 -22.60
C LYS A 7 -8.55 8.07 -21.61
N LYS A 8 -7.27 7.68 -21.61
CA LYS A 8 -6.71 6.79 -20.60
C LYS A 8 -6.73 7.51 -19.24
N ASP A 9 -7.62 7.12 -18.36
CA ASP A 9 -7.62 7.59 -16.98
C ASP A 9 -6.39 7.05 -16.24
N LEU A 10 -5.58 7.99 -15.72
CA LEU A 10 -4.42 7.69 -14.89
C LEU A 10 -4.88 7.20 -13.51
N SER A 11 -4.24 6.17 -12.95
CA SER A 11 -4.51 5.71 -11.59
C SER A 11 -4.30 6.83 -10.56
N SER A 12 -4.99 6.77 -9.41
CA SER A 12 -4.89 7.81 -8.37
C SER A 12 -3.46 8.01 -7.85
N GLU A 13 -2.70 6.94 -7.70
CA GLU A 13 -1.27 7.02 -7.34
C GLU A 13 -0.44 7.69 -8.45
N MET A 14 -0.76 7.39 -9.71
CA MET A 14 -0.12 8.02 -10.85
C MET A 14 -0.49 9.50 -10.95
N ARG A 15 -1.74 9.88 -10.62
CA ARG A 15 -2.18 11.30 -10.57
C ARG A 15 -1.47 12.06 -9.46
N ILE A 16 -1.30 11.47 -8.27
CA ILE A 16 -0.54 12.05 -7.16
C ILE A 16 0.95 12.11 -7.49
N LEU A 17 1.49 11.06 -8.08
CA LEU A 17 2.88 11.01 -8.52
C LEU A 17 3.14 12.02 -9.65
N VAL A 18 2.24 12.13 -10.62
CA VAL A 18 2.31 13.13 -11.70
C VAL A 18 2.14 14.55 -11.14
N ALA A 19 1.23 14.77 -10.20
CA ALA A 19 1.08 16.08 -9.55
C ALA A 19 2.30 16.45 -8.70
N SER A 20 2.87 15.49 -7.97
CA SER A 20 4.12 15.69 -7.20
C SER A 20 5.32 15.88 -8.12
N LEU A 21 5.42 15.11 -9.20
CA LEU A 21 6.45 15.27 -10.22
C LEU A 21 6.28 16.58 -11.00
N LEU A 22 5.05 16.97 -11.32
CA LEU A 22 4.76 18.28 -11.93
C LEU A 22 5.14 19.42 -10.98
N SER A 23 4.80 19.33 -9.70
CA SER A 23 5.22 20.30 -8.69
C SER A 23 6.74 20.32 -8.53
N MET A 24 7.38 19.16 -8.51
CA MET A 24 8.83 19.02 -8.46
C MET A 24 9.47 19.49 -9.77
N ALA A 25 8.90 19.16 -10.93
CA ALA A 25 9.34 19.66 -12.22
C ALA A 25 9.19 21.19 -12.34
N VAL A 26 8.09 21.76 -11.83
CA VAL A 26 7.90 23.21 -11.74
C VAL A 26 8.95 23.83 -10.83
N ILE A 27 9.26 23.22 -9.69
CA ILE A 27 10.32 23.67 -8.77
C ILE A 27 11.70 23.52 -9.42
N LEU A 28 11.99 22.40 -10.08
CA LEU A 28 13.26 22.15 -10.76
C LEU A 28 13.42 23.03 -12.00
N LEU A 29 12.34 23.25 -12.77
CA LEU A 29 12.31 24.22 -13.87
C LEU A 29 12.52 25.64 -13.35
N TRP A 30 11.88 25.98 -12.23
CA TRP A 30 12.11 27.26 -11.58
C TRP A 30 13.55 27.42 -11.10
N ILE A 31 14.14 26.40 -10.44
CA ILE A 31 15.56 26.38 -10.04
C ILE A 31 16.46 26.46 -11.27
N LYS A 32 16.15 25.73 -12.35
CA LYS A 32 16.97 25.71 -13.57
C LYS A 32 16.91 27.02 -14.35
N PHE A 33 15.75 27.69 -14.39
CA PHE A 33 15.54 28.88 -15.20
C PHE A 33 15.59 30.19 -14.42
N PHE A 34 15.35 30.15 -13.10
CA PHE A 34 15.23 31.36 -12.27
C PHE A 34 16.19 31.38 -11.06
N ALA A 35 16.73 30.23 -10.61
CA ALA A 35 17.76 30.25 -9.58
C ALA A 35 19.12 30.61 -10.18
N PRO A 36 19.88 31.53 -9.57
CA PRO A 36 21.22 31.87 -10.03
C PRO A 36 22.16 30.66 -9.91
N LYS A 37 22.84 30.29 -11.01
CA LYS A 37 23.85 29.23 -10.97
C LYS A 37 25.02 29.68 -10.08
N PRO A 38 25.54 28.81 -9.19
CA PRO A 38 26.74 29.10 -8.44
C PRO A 38 27.92 29.34 -9.38
N PRO A 39 28.82 30.28 -9.06
CA PRO A 39 29.98 30.58 -9.90
C PRO A 39 30.89 29.34 -9.96
N ALA A 40 31.27 28.96 -11.18
CA ALA A 40 32.18 27.85 -11.43
C ALA A 40 33.62 28.22 -11.14
N ASN A 41 33.97 28.60 -9.93
CA ASN A 41 35.36 28.69 -9.44
C ASN A 41 35.33 29.26 -8.01
N SER A 42 35.31 28.36 -7.04
CA SER A 42 35.81 28.65 -5.68
C SER A 42 36.99 27.73 -5.44
N PRO A 43 38.16 28.23 -4.99
CA PRO A 43 39.31 27.39 -4.69
C PRO A 43 38.96 26.38 -3.59
N ALA A 44 39.32 25.13 -3.82
CA ALA A 44 39.17 24.04 -2.86
C ALA A 44 39.94 24.38 -1.58
N ALA A 45 39.23 24.49 -0.47
CA ALA A 45 39.84 24.52 0.86
C ALA A 45 40.42 23.12 1.16
N ASN A 46 41.71 23.08 1.39
CA ASN A 46 42.50 21.92 1.81
C ASN A 46 41.83 21.20 2.99
N LYS A 47 41.57 19.90 2.81
CA LYS A 47 41.42 18.94 3.91
C LYS A 47 42.65 18.04 3.95
N PRO A 48 43.20 17.73 5.12
CA PRO A 48 44.38 16.87 5.25
C PRO A 48 44.02 15.42 4.92
N GLY A 49 44.94 14.75 4.21
CA GLY A 49 44.79 13.41 3.71
C GLY A 49 44.89 12.34 4.81
N ILE A 50 44.18 11.27 4.60
CA ILE A 50 44.47 9.96 5.17
C ILE A 50 44.69 9.02 4.00
N THR A 51 45.91 8.51 3.93
CA THR A 51 46.43 7.56 2.94
C THR A 51 45.79 6.19 3.06
N ALA A 52 45.39 5.62 1.94
CA ALA A 52 45.13 4.19 1.79
C ALA A 52 46.12 3.61 0.78
N PRO A 53 46.66 2.39 0.99
CA PRO A 53 47.70 1.83 0.14
C PRO A 53 47.16 1.18 -1.12
N THR A 54 47.93 1.39 -2.16
CA THR A 54 47.83 0.86 -3.51
C THR A 54 48.36 -0.56 -3.59
N ALA A 55 47.71 -1.44 -4.34
CA ALA A 55 48.29 -2.53 -5.09
C ALA A 55 47.27 -2.85 -6.19
N GLY A 56 47.56 -2.80 -7.41
CA GLY A 56 48.67 -3.22 -8.25
C GLY A 56 48.13 -4.12 -9.32
N ASN A 57 47.94 -3.56 -10.51
CA ASN A 57 48.10 -4.06 -11.88
C ASN A 57 48.25 -5.57 -12.14
N SER A 58 47.54 -6.16 -13.10
CA SER A 58 47.94 -6.36 -14.51
C SER A 58 46.95 -7.30 -15.16
N ALA A 59 46.30 -6.89 -16.19
CA ALA A 59 46.57 -7.07 -17.62
C ALA A 59 46.25 -8.46 -18.21
N LYS A 60 45.27 -8.43 -19.13
CA LYS A 60 45.22 -8.98 -20.50
C LYS A 60 45.66 -10.45 -20.74
N THR A 61 44.83 -11.28 -21.33
CA THR A 61 44.75 -11.54 -22.78
C THR A 61 43.95 -12.81 -23.04
N ALA A 62 42.95 -12.72 -23.83
CA ALA A 62 42.64 -13.34 -25.11
C ALA A 62 42.60 -14.88 -25.24
N ALA A 63 41.44 -15.29 -25.63
CA ALA A 63 41.07 -16.09 -26.82
C ALA A 63 41.53 -17.55 -26.95
N SER A 64 40.54 -18.31 -27.21
CA SER A 64 40.31 -19.20 -28.35
C SER A 64 40.40 -20.71 -28.13
N ASN A 65 39.30 -21.27 -28.54
CA ASN A 65 39.11 -22.45 -29.41
C ASN A 65 39.49 -23.87 -28.96
N SER A 66 38.45 -24.64 -29.08
CA SER A 66 38.36 -25.86 -29.94
C SER A 66 38.58 -27.23 -29.33
N ALA A 67 37.49 -27.96 -29.43
CA ALA A 67 37.34 -29.24 -30.12
C ALA A 67 37.87 -30.52 -29.48
N SER A 68 36.91 -31.41 -29.28
CA SER A 68 36.87 -32.81 -29.73
C SER A 68 38.00 -33.76 -29.32
N GLN A 69 37.61 -34.84 -28.69
CA GLN A 69 37.71 -36.22 -29.19
C GLN A 69 37.63 -37.23 -28.04
N SER A 70 36.58 -38.02 -28.08
CA SER A 70 36.55 -39.49 -28.34
C SER A 70 37.43 -40.40 -27.50
N SER A 71 36.73 -41.24 -26.77
CA SER A 71 36.88 -42.66 -26.40
C SER A 71 38.23 -43.38 -26.80
N PRO A 72 38.62 -44.50 -26.15
CA PRO A 72 37.80 -45.70 -25.96
C PRO A 72 38.00 -46.52 -24.63
N GLY A 73 37.04 -47.22 -24.23
CA GLY A 73 36.82 -48.58 -23.93
C GLY A 73 37.77 -49.40 -23.10
N THR A 74 37.27 -50.06 -22.05
CA THR A 74 37.72 -51.37 -21.64
C THR A 74 36.58 -52.17 -21.00
N THR A 75 36.46 -53.37 -21.44
CA THR A 75 35.52 -54.45 -21.22
C THR A 75 35.56 -55.06 -19.82
N SER A 76 34.37 -55.34 -19.28
CA SER A 76 33.86 -56.54 -18.56
C SER A 76 34.70 -57.23 -17.46
N PRO A 77 34.09 -57.95 -16.47
CA PRO A 77 33.07 -58.97 -16.71
C PRO A 77 31.89 -58.96 -15.72
N GLY A 78 30.81 -59.64 -16.11
CA GLY A 78 29.55 -59.77 -15.42
C GLY A 78 29.55 -60.68 -14.19
N LEU A 79 28.53 -60.44 -13.37
CA LEU A 79 28.01 -61.36 -12.36
C LEU A 79 26.45 -61.26 -12.35
N PRO A 80 25.76 -62.25 -11.84
CA PRO A 80 24.49 -62.72 -12.41
C PRO A 80 23.27 -61.97 -11.95
N ALA A 81 22.20 -62.03 -12.76
CA ALA A 81 20.87 -61.54 -12.53
C ALA A 81 20.28 -62.11 -11.22
N GLY A 82 20.25 -61.26 -10.20
CA GLY A 82 19.38 -61.44 -9.06
C GLY A 82 18.00 -60.92 -9.40
N THR A 83 17.01 -61.77 -9.39
CA THR A 83 15.59 -61.52 -9.49
C THR A 83 15.20 -60.40 -8.49
N ALA A 84 15.05 -59.16 -8.98
CA ALA A 84 14.42 -58.12 -8.16
C ALA A 84 12.94 -58.42 -8.12
N THR A 85 12.53 -59.02 -7.00
CA THR A 85 11.14 -59.06 -6.60
C THR A 85 10.70 -57.61 -6.46
N ALA A 86 9.85 -57.15 -7.37
CA ALA A 86 9.13 -55.88 -7.22
C ALA A 86 8.30 -56.01 -5.97
N ILE A 87 8.72 -55.34 -4.90
CA ILE A 87 7.89 -55.10 -3.73
C ILE A 87 6.81 -54.13 -4.23
N SER A 88 5.67 -54.68 -4.63
CA SER A 88 4.44 -53.91 -4.83
C SER A 88 4.17 -53.19 -3.53
N ALA A 89 4.29 -51.87 -3.53
CA ALA A 89 3.79 -51.05 -2.43
C ALA A 89 2.32 -51.48 -2.16
N PRO A 90 1.92 -51.61 -0.90
CA PRO A 90 0.56 -52.02 -0.59
C PRO A 90 -0.38 -51.00 -1.26
N ASN A 91 -1.27 -51.49 -2.12
CA ASN A 91 -2.35 -50.75 -2.71
C ASN A 91 -3.17 -50.19 -1.53
N ALA A 92 -2.99 -48.91 -1.22
CA ALA A 92 -3.80 -48.25 -0.19
C ALA A 92 -5.25 -48.37 -0.68
N ALA A 93 -6.08 -49.07 0.11
CA ALA A 93 -7.48 -49.33 -0.26
C ALA A 93 -8.17 -47.98 -0.54
N ALA A 94 -8.80 -47.88 -1.70
CA ALA A 94 -9.60 -46.69 -2.07
C ALA A 94 -10.68 -46.51 -0.98
N ALA A 95 -10.88 -45.24 -0.55
CA ALA A 95 -11.90 -44.94 0.45
C ALA A 95 -13.30 -45.21 -0.15
N PRO A 96 -14.26 -45.68 0.66
CA PRO A 96 -15.62 -45.87 0.16
C PRO A 96 -16.23 -44.53 -0.31
N PRO A 97 -17.12 -44.54 -1.32
CA PRO A 97 -17.84 -43.34 -1.76
C PRO A 97 -18.58 -42.66 -0.60
N LYS A 98 -18.40 -41.35 -0.44
CA LYS A 98 -19.01 -40.54 0.62
C LYS A 98 -19.41 -39.18 0.05
N SER A 99 -20.72 -38.91 -0.06
CA SER A 99 -21.27 -37.66 -0.59
C SER A 99 -22.58 -37.33 0.13
N ASP A 100 -22.87 -36.06 0.31
CA ASP A 100 -24.19 -35.57 0.74
C ASP A 100 -25.17 -35.59 -0.47
N THR A 101 -26.45 -35.63 -0.17
CA THR A 101 -27.51 -35.62 -1.17
C THR A 101 -28.06 -34.21 -1.47
N GLN A 102 -27.80 -33.26 -0.57
CA GLN A 102 -28.33 -31.88 -0.66
C GLN A 102 -27.25 -30.85 -0.36
N GLU A 103 -27.35 -29.74 -1.05
CA GLU A 103 -26.53 -28.56 -0.72
C GLU A 103 -27.03 -27.94 0.57
N ARG A 104 -26.09 -27.70 1.50
CA ARG A 104 -26.35 -27.08 2.80
C ARG A 104 -25.37 -25.95 3.05
N THR A 105 -25.84 -24.90 3.70
CA THR A 105 -25.00 -23.81 4.22
C THR A 105 -24.87 -23.98 5.72
N ILE A 106 -23.63 -24.01 6.20
CA ILE A 106 -23.26 -24.07 7.60
C ILE A 106 -22.73 -22.70 7.99
N VAL A 107 -23.27 -22.13 9.05
CA VAL A 107 -22.88 -20.80 9.55
C VAL A 107 -22.01 -20.98 10.79
N VAL A 108 -20.85 -20.35 10.80
CA VAL A 108 -19.98 -20.24 11.97
C VAL A 108 -19.85 -18.79 12.36
N GLU A 109 -20.07 -18.45 13.63
CA GLU A 109 -19.98 -17.05 14.06
C GLU A 109 -19.33 -16.88 15.43
N ASN A 110 -18.79 -15.69 15.66
CA ASN A 110 -18.34 -15.20 16.95
C ASN A 110 -18.60 -13.69 17.06
N ALA A 111 -18.01 -13.03 18.05
CA ALA A 111 -18.13 -11.57 18.22
C ALA A 111 -17.49 -10.73 17.11
N LEU A 112 -16.59 -11.31 16.29
CA LEU A 112 -15.80 -10.61 15.28
C LEU A 112 -16.31 -10.84 13.86
N TYR A 113 -16.75 -12.07 13.56
CA TYR A 113 -17.17 -12.45 12.21
C TYR A 113 -18.36 -13.40 12.20
N ARG A 114 -18.98 -13.52 11.03
CA ARG A 114 -19.94 -14.54 10.64
C ARG A 114 -19.53 -15.10 9.29
N VAL A 115 -19.32 -16.41 9.21
CA VAL A 115 -18.86 -17.11 8.01
C VAL A 115 -19.93 -18.10 7.55
N GLU A 116 -20.27 -18.08 6.27
CA GLU A 116 -21.19 -19.03 5.65
C GLU A 116 -20.41 -19.98 4.74
N ILE A 117 -20.47 -21.27 5.03
CA ILE A 117 -19.74 -22.32 4.31
C ILE A 117 -20.75 -23.22 3.61
N SER A 118 -20.61 -23.41 2.30
CA SER A 118 -21.38 -24.38 1.55
C SER A 118 -20.68 -25.74 1.58
N ASN A 119 -21.45 -26.80 1.76
CA ASN A 119 -20.94 -28.15 1.58
C ASN A 119 -20.72 -28.51 0.09
N ARG A 120 -21.20 -27.71 -0.87
CA ARG A 120 -20.81 -27.84 -2.25
C ARG A 120 -19.39 -27.26 -2.43
N GLY A 121 -18.44 -28.14 -2.77
CA GLY A 121 -17.03 -27.79 -2.89
C GLY A 121 -16.34 -27.52 -1.55
N GLY A 122 -17.08 -27.48 -0.42
CA GLY A 122 -16.52 -27.11 0.90
C GLY A 122 -15.90 -25.73 0.88
N VAL A 123 -16.61 -24.72 0.39
CA VAL A 123 -16.12 -23.36 0.12
C VAL A 123 -16.88 -22.33 0.94
N VAL A 124 -16.27 -21.16 1.13
CA VAL A 124 -16.89 -20.03 1.84
C VAL A 124 -17.71 -19.17 0.86
N LYS A 125 -18.96 -18.94 1.21
CA LYS A 125 -19.91 -18.12 0.41
C LYS A 125 -20.03 -16.70 0.89
N SER A 126 -19.78 -16.44 2.19
CA SER A 126 -19.85 -15.13 2.83
C SER A 126 -18.89 -15.09 4.00
N TRP A 127 -18.20 -13.99 4.20
CA TRP A 127 -17.36 -13.71 5.36
C TRP A 127 -17.62 -12.29 5.84
N GLN A 128 -18.52 -12.14 6.77
CA GLN A 128 -18.95 -10.86 7.32
C GLN A 128 -18.10 -10.48 8.53
N LEU A 129 -17.55 -9.27 8.52
CA LEU A 129 -16.80 -8.69 9.63
C LEU A 129 -17.73 -7.81 10.48
N LYS A 130 -18.25 -8.35 11.60
CA LYS A 130 -19.34 -7.75 12.40
C LYS A 130 -19.06 -6.34 12.93
N LYS A 131 -17.79 -5.99 13.16
CA LYS A 131 -17.37 -4.68 13.64
C LYS A 131 -17.27 -3.61 12.55
N TYR A 132 -17.38 -4.01 11.28
CA TYR A 132 -17.17 -3.12 10.15
C TYR A 132 -18.41 -3.07 9.27
N LYS A 133 -18.67 -1.87 8.73
CA LYS A 133 -19.77 -1.64 7.79
C LYS A 133 -19.20 -1.27 6.42
N ASP A 134 -19.99 -1.53 5.37
CA ASP A 134 -19.72 -1.08 4.02
C ASP A 134 -20.11 0.42 3.85
N ASP A 135 -19.77 1.04 2.72
CA ASP A 135 -20.13 2.42 2.38
C ASP A 135 -21.48 2.51 1.63
N ALA A 136 -22.25 1.41 1.59
CA ALA A 136 -23.58 1.41 0.98
C ALA A 136 -24.57 2.28 1.77
N LYS A 137 -25.66 2.64 1.13
CA LYS A 137 -26.74 3.43 1.74
C LYS A 137 -28.05 2.65 1.69
N PRO A 138 -28.57 2.12 2.81
CA PRO A 138 -28.02 2.16 4.17
C PRO A 138 -26.77 1.27 4.34
N PRO A 139 -25.89 1.59 5.32
CA PRO A 139 -24.68 0.80 5.60
C PRO A 139 -25.05 -0.61 6.09
N ARG A 140 -24.41 -1.63 5.52
CA ARG A 140 -24.57 -3.05 5.89
C ARG A 140 -23.32 -3.55 6.59
N VAL A 141 -23.41 -4.70 7.26
CA VAL A 141 -22.21 -5.40 7.76
C VAL A 141 -21.34 -5.76 6.57
N LEU A 142 -20.05 -5.45 6.67
CA LEU A 142 -19.11 -5.67 5.58
C LEU A 142 -18.91 -7.16 5.33
N ASP A 143 -19.15 -7.60 4.10
CA ASP A 143 -18.79 -8.92 3.60
C ASP A 143 -17.55 -8.78 2.71
N VAL A 144 -16.45 -9.46 3.06
CA VAL A 144 -15.20 -9.44 2.28
C VAL A 144 -15.17 -10.44 1.14
N VAL A 145 -16.17 -11.32 1.04
CA VAL A 145 -16.42 -12.20 -0.10
C VAL A 145 -17.37 -11.51 -1.06
N HIS A 146 -17.15 -11.68 -2.36
CA HIS A 146 -17.97 -11.08 -3.42
C HIS A 146 -18.88 -12.13 -4.08
N PRO A 147 -20.08 -12.39 -3.57
CA PRO A 147 -20.90 -13.51 -4.02
C PRO A 147 -21.23 -13.47 -5.52
N LEU A 148 -21.51 -12.28 -6.07
CA LEU A 148 -21.82 -12.12 -7.49
C LEU A 148 -20.61 -12.44 -8.38
N ALA A 149 -19.42 -11.94 -8.00
CA ALA A 149 -18.19 -12.22 -8.73
C ALA A 149 -17.84 -13.71 -8.68
N SER A 150 -17.87 -14.29 -7.49
CA SER A 150 -17.59 -15.71 -7.26
C SER A 150 -18.55 -16.62 -8.05
N ALA A 151 -19.83 -16.26 -8.12
CA ALA A 151 -20.81 -17.04 -8.88
C ALA A 151 -20.59 -16.95 -10.40
N GLN A 152 -20.23 -15.76 -10.92
CA GLN A 152 -19.96 -15.56 -12.36
C GLN A 152 -18.67 -16.26 -12.81
N ILE A 153 -17.63 -16.25 -11.96
CA ILE A 153 -16.34 -16.86 -12.25
C ILE A 153 -16.38 -18.37 -12.00
N GLY A 154 -17.34 -18.84 -11.20
CA GLY A 154 -17.42 -20.23 -10.75
C GLY A 154 -16.39 -20.59 -9.66
N GLY A 155 -15.78 -19.59 -9.02
CA GLY A 155 -14.73 -19.76 -8.01
C GLY A 155 -15.05 -19.08 -6.69
N TRP A 156 -14.81 -19.76 -5.57
CA TRP A 156 -15.11 -19.30 -4.22
C TRP A 156 -13.88 -19.39 -3.31
N PRO A 157 -13.78 -18.61 -2.25
CA PRO A 157 -12.74 -18.78 -1.23
C PRO A 157 -12.70 -20.20 -0.65
N PHE A 158 -11.49 -20.71 -0.44
CA PHE A 158 -11.17 -22.07 0.01
C PHE A 158 -11.48 -23.18 -1.01
N ALA A 159 -11.62 -22.85 -2.29
CA ALA A 159 -11.62 -23.83 -3.37
C ALA A 159 -10.29 -24.61 -3.38
N VAL A 160 -10.36 -25.89 -3.69
CA VAL A 160 -9.17 -26.74 -3.90
C VAL A 160 -8.60 -26.42 -5.27
N VAL A 161 -7.27 -26.30 -5.37
CA VAL A 161 -6.53 -26.16 -6.63
C VAL A 161 -5.67 -27.39 -6.83
N LEU A 162 -5.85 -28.06 -7.97
CA LEU A 162 -5.10 -29.23 -8.37
C LEU A 162 -4.42 -28.98 -9.71
N ASP A 163 -3.40 -29.80 -10.04
CA ASP A 163 -2.75 -29.72 -11.36
C ASP A 163 -3.63 -30.31 -12.46
N ASP A 164 -4.53 -31.24 -12.10
CA ASP A 164 -5.53 -31.80 -13.02
C ASP A 164 -6.86 -31.05 -12.90
N ALA A 165 -7.24 -30.35 -13.98
CA ALA A 165 -8.45 -29.53 -14.04
C ALA A 165 -9.76 -30.33 -13.92
N GLN A 166 -9.77 -31.61 -14.31
CA GLN A 166 -10.96 -32.46 -14.16
C GLN A 166 -11.17 -32.83 -12.69
N LEU A 167 -10.11 -33.27 -12.02
CA LEU A 167 -10.14 -33.56 -10.57
C LEU A 167 -10.46 -32.31 -9.76
N GLU A 168 -9.92 -31.16 -10.15
CA GLU A 168 -10.22 -29.86 -9.51
C GLU A 168 -11.70 -29.52 -9.63
N THR A 169 -12.26 -29.61 -10.84
CA THR A 169 -13.69 -29.34 -11.10
C THR A 169 -14.57 -30.30 -10.30
N GLN A 170 -14.22 -31.58 -10.28
CA GLN A 170 -14.94 -32.61 -9.54
C GLN A 170 -14.93 -32.32 -8.03
N ALA A 171 -13.77 -32.02 -7.45
CA ALA A 171 -13.62 -31.66 -6.04
C ALA A 171 -14.44 -30.43 -5.66
N ASN A 172 -14.41 -29.36 -6.49
CA ASN A 172 -15.07 -28.10 -6.19
C ASN A 172 -16.59 -28.08 -6.49
N SER A 173 -17.12 -29.05 -7.24
CA SER A 173 -18.56 -29.19 -7.51
C SER A 173 -19.25 -30.23 -6.61
N ALA A 174 -18.50 -31.09 -5.96
CA ALA A 174 -18.99 -32.18 -5.12
C ALA A 174 -19.76 -31.71 -3.87
N LEU A 175 -20.68 -32.54 -3.40
CA LEU A 175 -21.41 -32.34 -2.14
C LEU A 175 -20.73 -33.08 -1.01
N TYR A 176 -20.07 -32.32 -0.13
CA TYR A 176 -19.35 -32.85 1.02
C TYR A 176 -20.29 -33.21 2.18
N VAL A 177 -20.01 -34.28 2.84
CA VAL A 177 -20.67 -34.62 4.12
C VAL A 177 -20.03 -33.78 5.23
N ALA A 178 -20.86 -33.03 5.92
CA ALA A 178 -20.44 -32.16 7.02
C ALA A 178 -20.51 -32.89 8.35
N GLY A 179 -19.48 -32.73 9.18
CA GLY A 179 -19.44 -33.17 10.57
C GLY A 179 -18.89 -32.04 11.46
N VAL A 180 -19.46 -31.91 12.63
CA VAL A 180 -19.00 -31.00 13.69
C VAL A 180 -18.38 -31.81 14.81
N ALA A 181 -17.21 -31.38 15.31
CA ALA A 181 -16.58 -32.05 16.43
C ALA A 181 -17.46 -31.92 17.68
N GLU A 182 -17.81 -33.03 18.29
CA GLU A 182 -18.44 -33.03 19.59
C GLU A 182 -17.41 -32.70 20.68
N PRO A 183 -17.79 -31.95 21.73
CA PRO A 183 -16.93 -31.76 22.88
C PRO A 183 -16.59 -33.14 23.49
N SER A 184 -15.32 -33.54 23.44
CA SER A 184 -14.90 -34.79 24.11
C SER A 184 -14.93 -34.56 25.61
N GLU A 185 -15.71 -35.35 26.33
CA GLU A 185 -15.75 -35.35 27.81
C GLU A 185 -14.45 -35.88 28.45
N HIS A 186 -13.53 -36.44 27.66
CA HIS A 186 -12.27 -37.00 28.13
C HIS A 186 -11.06 -36.39 27.38
N ALA A 187 -10.18 -35.76 28.11
CA ALA A 187 -8.95 -35.12 27.62
C ALA A 187 -7.88 -36.12 27.10
N GLY A 188 -8.27 -37.26 26.56
CA GLY A 188 -7.38 -38.34 26.09
C GLY A 188 -7.74 -38.98 24.76
N ASP A 189 -8.90 -38.68 24.19
CA ASP A 189 -9.32 -39.28 22.92
C ASP A 189 -8.63 -38.58 21.72
N ALA A 190 -7.73 -39.30 21.08
CA ALA A 190 -6.93 -38.82 19.95
C ALA A 190 -7.73 -38.64 18.64
N ALA A 191 -9.00 -39.01 18.59
CA ALA A 191 -9.87 -38.88 17.43
C ALA A 191 -11.13 -38.08 17.81
N ALA A 192 -11.25 -36.85 17.32
CA ALA A 192 -12.49 -36.08 17.45
C ALA A 192 -13.63 -36.84 16.74
N HIS A 193 -14.72 -37.11 17.47
CA HIS A 193 -15.94 -37.63 16.88
C HIS A 193 -16.68 -36.49 16.18
N PHE A 194 -16.96 -36.66 14.90
CA PHE A 194 -17.69 -35.68 14.11
C PHE A 194 -19.13 -36.14 13.89
N ALA A 195 -20.10 -35.42 14.46
CA ALA A 195 -21.52 -35.63 14.24
C ALA A 195 -22.09 -34.69 13.17
N ALA A 196 -23.22 -35.07 12.59
CA ALA A 196 -23.93 -34.19 11.68
C ALA A 196 -24.33 -32.90 12.40
N PRO A 197 -24.18 -31.70 11.76
CA PRO A 197 -24.53 -30.43 12.39
C PRO A 197 -26.03 -30.42 12.75
N THR A 198 -26.33 -30.28 14.03
CA THR A 198 -27.70 -30.30 14.59
C THR A 198 -28.39 -28.93 14.48
N GLY A 199 -27.67 -27.84 14.17
CA GLY A 199 -28.17 -26.46 14.02
C GLY A 199 -27.64 -25.79 12.77
N LYS A 200 -28.27 -24.68 12.40
CA LYS A 200 -27.83 -23.85 11.26
C LYS A 200 -26.61 -22.98 11.58
N THR A 201 -26.37 -22.69 12.86
CA THR A 201 -25.30 -21.77 13.30
C THR A 201 -24.47 -22.44 14.39
N LEU A 202 -23.15 -22.42 14.21
CA LEU A 202 -22.14 -22.87 15.16
C LEU A 202 -21.49 -21.65 15.81
N GLU A 203 -21.38 -21.63 17.13
CA GLU A 203 -20.61 -20.59 17.83
C GLU A 203 -19.15 -21.02 17.96
N ALA A 204 -18.22 -20.14 17.62
CA ALA A 204 -16.81 -20.42 17.85
C ALA A 204 -16.46 -20.33 19.35
N PRO A 205 -15.56 -21.21 19.86
CA PRO A 205 -14.68 -22.11 19.11
C PRO A 205 -15.42 -23.34 18.55
N ALA A 206 -15.21 -23.60 17.26
CA ALA A 206 -15.89 -24.70 16.56
C ALA A 206 -14.93 -25.39 15.57
N GLU A 207 -15.12 -26.70 15.40
CA GLU A 207 -14.40 -27.46 14.40
C GLU A 207 -15.39 -28.11 13.44
N LEU A 208 -15.24 -27.82 12.14
CA LEU A 208 -16.07 -28.32 11.06
C LEU A 208 -15.22 -29.16 10.12
N GLN A 209 -15.61 -30.43 9.94
CA GLN A 209 -15.02 -31.30 8.93
C GLN A 209 -15.96 -31.47 7.74
N LEU A 210 -15.43 -31.30 6.54
CA LEU A 210 -16.11 -31.57 5.28
C LEU A 210 -15.36 -32.68 4.54
N THR A 211 -16.02 -33.80 4.27
CA THR A 211 -15.40 -34.97 3.64
C THR A 211 -16.23 -35.40 2.42
N TRP A 212 -15.54 -35.69 1.34
CA TRP A 212 -16.12 -36.24 0.13
C TRP A 212 -15.21 -37.30 -0.49
N SER A 213 -15.80 -38.33 -1.09
CA SER A 213 -15.08 -39.33 -1.86
C SER A 213 -16.01 -39.94 -2.93
N ASP A 214 -15.48 -40.18 -4.13
CA ASP A 214 -16.14 -40.97 -5.19
C ASP A 214 -15.63 -42.42 -5.27
N GLY A 215 -14.73 -42.80 -4.35
CA GLY A 215 -14.03 -44.05 -4.36
C GLY A 215 -12.64 -44.00 -5.00
N HIS A 216 -12.32 -42.98 -5.79
CA HIS A 216 -11.01 -42.75 -6.39
C HIS A 216 -10.35 -41.47 -5.84
N LEU A 217 -11.06 -40.37 -5.83
CA LEU A 217 -10.65 -39.11 -5.26
C LEU A 217 -11.30 -38.90 -3.90
N GLU A 218 -10.50 -38.68 -2.87
CA GLU A 218 -10.95 -38.34 -1.51
C GLU A 218 -10.47 -36.94 -1.16
N VAL A 219 -11.38 -36.08 -0.68
CA VAL A 219 -11.06 -34.74 -0.20
C VAL A 219 -11.63 -34.56 1.20
N THR A 220 -10.79 -34.15 2.13
CA THR A 220 -11.19 -33.78 3.50
C THR A 220 -10.68 -32.38 3.80
N LYS A 221 -11.56 -31.51 4.29
CA LYS A 221 -11.24 -30.15 4.76
C LYS A 221 -11.67 -30.02 6.21
N ASN A 222 -10.75 -29.72 7.12
CA ASN A 222 -11.02 -29.43 8.53
C ASN A 222 -10.85 -27.93 8.77
N PHE A 223 -11.89 -27.27 9.22
CA PHE A 223 -11.90 -25.87 9.59
C PHE A 223 -12.01 -25.75 11.11
N ARG A 224 -11.04 -25.08 11.75
CA ARG A 224 -11.06 -24.78 13.18
C ARG A 224 -11.15 -23.27 13.37
N PHE A 225 -12.23 -22.83 13.96
CA PHE A 225 -12.52 -21.43 14.26
C PHE A 225 -12.26 -21.16 15.74
N ASP A 226 -11.73 -19.96 16.03
CA ASP A 226 -11.54 -19.48 17.40
C ASP A 226 -12.19 -18.11 17.61
N HIS A 227 -11.88 -17.44 18.72
CA HIS A 227 -12.40 -16.11 19.03
C HIS A 227 -11.61 -14.97 18.36
N SER A 228 -10.61 -15.26 17.54
CA SER A 228 -9.77 -14.30 16.84
C SER A 228 -10.13 -14.19 15.35
N TYR A 229 -9.48 -13.30 14.62
CA TYR A 229 -9.57 -13.24 13.15
C TYR A 229 -8.78 -14.35 12.43
N VAL A 230 -8.22 -15.31 13.17
CA VAL A 230 -7.43 -16.41 12.62
C VAL A 230 -8.25 -17.69 12.72
N MET A 231 -8.30 -18.44 11.63
CA MET A 231 -8.78 -19.81 11.62
C MET A 231 -7.65 -20.74 11.19
N ARG A 232 -7.80 -22.03 11.48
CA ARG A 232 -6.95 -23.08 10.93
C ARG A 232 -7.73 -23.88 9.91
N VAL A 233 -7.08 -24.20 8.80
CA VAL A 233 -7.63 -25.08 7.78
C VAL A 233 -6.62 -26.16 7.47
N GLU A 234 -7.09 -27.40 7.46
CA GLU A 234 -6.30 -28.55 7.06
C GLU A 234 -7.02 -29.25 5.91
N THR A 235 -6.32 -29.43 4.80
CA THR A 235 -6.90 -30.04 3.59
C THR A 235 -6.06 -31.24 3.18
N SER A 236 -6.71 -32.40 3.06
CA SER A 236 -6.13 -33.63 2.55
C SER A 236 -6.83 -34.02 1.26
N VAL A 237 -6.04 -34.24 0.21
CA VAL A 237 -6.52 -34.79 -1.06
C VAL A 237 -5.77 -36.06 -1.36
N LYS A 238 -6.49 -37.13 -1.67
CA LYS A 238 -5.91 -38.44 -2.00
C LYS A 238 -6.52 -38.94 -3.32
N LEU A 239 -5.69 -39.46 -4.19
CA LEU A 239 -6.09 -40.14 -5.41
C LEU A 239 -5.73 -41.64 -5.30
N ASN A 240 -6.71 -42.52 -5.35
CA ASN A 240 -6.55 -43.95 -5.14
C ASN A 240 -5.79 -44.27 -3.84
N GLY A 241 -6.09 -43.53 -2.77
CA GLY A 241 -5.44 -43.67 -1.44
C GLY A 241 -4.07 -42.98 -1.31
N ALA A 242 -3.44 -42.57 -2.39
CA ALA A 242 -2.17 -41.85 -2.37
C ALA A 242 -2.36 -40.35 -2.19
N PRO A 243 -1.58 -39.67 -1.32
CA PRO A 243 -1.73 -38.23 -1.11
C PRO A 243 -1.35 -37.45 -2.38
N LEU A 244 -2.25 -36.56 -2.81
CA LEU A 244 -2.06 -35.66 -3.95
C LEU A 244 -1.65 -34.26 -3.48
N ASN A 245 -0.86 -33.58 -4.29
CA ASN A 245 -0.53 -32.17 -4.02
C ASN A 245 -1.74 -31.30 -4.28
N ALA A 246 -2.10 -30.46 -3.32
CA ALA A 246 -3.26 -29.59 -3.41
C ALA A 246 -2.97 -28.22 -2.83
N GLY A 247 -3.54 -27.18 -3.44
CA GLY A 247 -3.58 -25.83 -2.91
C GLY A 247 -4.99 -25.45 -2.44
N LEU A 248 -5.07 -24.39 -1.65
CA LEU A 248 -6.31 -23.69 -1.33
C LEU A 248 -6.26 -22.29 -1.94
N ALA A 249 -7.36 -21.86 -2.54
CA ALA A 249 -7.45 -20.57 -3.21
C ALA A 249 -8.43 -19.61 -2.53
N TRP A 250 -8.15 -18.33 -2.65
CA TRP A 250 -9.13 -17.27 -2.50
C TRP A 250 -9.52 -16.78 -3.90
N LEU A 251 -10.71 -17.15 -4.34
CA LEU A 251 -11.26 -16.85 -5.65
C LEU A 251 -12.41 -15.85 -5.55
N GLY A 252 -12.75 -15.20 -6.66
CA GLY A 252 -13.91 -14.31 -6.75
C GLY A 252 -13.67 -12.89 -6.22
N GLY A 253 -12.42 -12.52 -5.93
CA GLY A 253 -12.07 -11.19 -5.40
C GLY A 253 -12.16 -11.08 -3.88
N PHE A 254 -11.84 -9.90 -3.34
CA PHE A 254 -11.69 -9.67 -1.90
C PHE A 254 -11.98 -8.21 -1.53
N GLY A 255 -12.56 -7.99 -0.35
CA GLY A 255 -12.58 -6.72 0.35
C GLY A 255 -13.85 -5.90 0.16
N ASP A 256 -13.77 -4.59 0.38
CA ASP A 256 -14.91 -3.68 0.31
C ASP A 256 -15.08 -3.07 -1.09
N LEU A 257 -16.09 -3.51 -1.81
CA LEU A 257 -16.45 -2.99 -3.14
C LEU A 257 -17.19 -1.64 -3.10
N THR A 258 -17.63 -1.18 -1.93
CA THR A 258 -18.47 0.01 -1.80
C THR A 258 -17.66 1.28 -1.55
N VAL A 259 -16.35 1.17 -1.34
CA VAL A 259 -15.46 2.33 -1.13
C VAL A 259 -15.46 3.22 -2.38
N ALA A 260 -15.95 4.45 -2.23
CA ALA A 260 -16.25 5.34 -3.36
C ALA A 260 -15.01 5.85 -4.13
N ASN A 261 -13.79 5.80 -3.52
CA ASN A 261 -12.59 6.33 -4.19
C ASN A 261 -11.29 5.89 -3.47
N PRO A 262 -10.29 5.39 -4.18
CA PRO A 262 -10.26 5.04 -5.60
C PRO A 262 -11.15 3.83 -5.92
N ALA A 263 -11.44 3.59 -7.21
CA ALA A 263 -12.27 2.47 -7.64
C ALA A 263 -11.82 1.16 -6.96
N PRO A 264 -12.74 0.37 -6.38
CA PRO A 264 -12.42 -0.78 -5.53
C PRO A 264 -11.43 -1.77 -6.18
N VAL A 265 -11.59 -2.00 -7.47
CA VAL A 265 -10.76 -2.91 -8.27
C VAL A 265 -9.29 -2.47 -8.35
N GLU A 266 -9.01 -1.17 -8.24
CA GLU A 266 -7.63 -0.66 -8.29
C GLU A 266 -6.89 -0.79 -6.95
N THR A 267 -7.61 -1.12 -5.87
CA THR A 267 -7.09 -1.19 -4.50
C THR A 267 -6.89 -2.62 -3.99
N VAL A 268 -7.29 -3.63 -4.78
CA VAL A 268 -7.05 -5.04 -4.43
C VAL A 268 -5.68 -5.46 -4.92
N TYR A 269 -4.89 -6.02 -4.01
CA TYR A 269 -3.53 -6.49 -4.26
C TYR A 269 -3.39 -7.93 -3.82
N THR A 270 -2.65 -8.74 -4.58
CA THR A 270 -2.09 -9.98 -4.07
C THR A 270 -0.73 -9.70 -3.46
N PHE A 271 -0.36 -10.44 -2.43
CA PHE A 271 0.90 -10.26 -1.74
C PHE A 271 1.55 -11.59 -1.36
N TYR A 272 2.86 -11.57 -1.20
CA TYR A 272 3.62 -12.63 -0.55
C TYR A 272 4.81 -12.05 0.23
N SER A 273 5.25 -12.77 1.25
CA SER A 273 6.51 -12.50 1.93
C SER A 273 7.54 -13.54 1.53
N GLU A 274 8.76 -13.09 1.34
CA GLU A 274 9.92 -13.93 1.05
C GLU A 274 11.11 -13.39 1.83
N ASN A 275 11.70 -14.23 2.68
CA ASN A 275 12.80 -13.83 3.58
C ASN A 275 12.48 -12.56 4.39
N GLY A 276 11.25 -12.45 4.89
CA GLY A 276 10.78 -11.30 5.67
C GLY A 276 10.48 -10.03 4.85
N SER A 277 10.65 -10.06 3.54
CA SER A 277 10.34 -8.94 2.64
C SER A 277 8.97 -9.11 2.01
N LEU A 278 8.08 -8.14 2.20
CA LEU A 278 6.75 -8.13 1.60
C LEU A 278 6.79 -7.60 0.16
N THR A 279 6.20 -8.36 -0.75
CA THR A 279 5.96 -7.95 -2.13
C THR A 279 4.47 -7.90 -2.40
N THR A 280 3.96 -6.77 -2.89
CA THR A 280 2.57 -6.59 -3.28
C THR A 280 2.44 -6.41 -4.79
N LYS A 281 1.41 -7.01 -5.39
CA LYS A 281 1.11 -6.96 -6.83
C LYS A 281 -0.31 -6.47 -7.05
N ALA A 282 -0.44 -5.28 -7.63
CA ALA A 282 -1.75 -4.82 -8.13
C ALA A 282 -2.20 -5.66 -9.32
N TYR A 283 -3.51 -5.85 -9.49
CA TYR A 283 -4.06 -6.65 -10.59
C TYR A 283 -3.55 -6.22 -11.98
N LYS A 284 -3.27 -4.93 -12.19
CA LYS A 284 -2.69 -4.42 -13.46
C LYS A 284 -1.28 -4.94 -13.75
N LYS A 285 -0.58 -5.37 -12.71
CA LYS A 285 0.78 -5.94 -12.79
C LYS A 285 0.78 -7.47 -12.73
N LEU A 286 -0.37 -8.09 -12.52
CA LEU A 286 -0.55 -9.51 -12.74
C LEU A 286 -0.59 -9.69 -14.25
N GLU A 287 0.54 -10.08 -14.82
CA GLU A 287 0.63 -10.39 -16.24
C GLU A 287 -0.31 -11.57 -16.55
N GLY A 288 -0.86 -11.61 -17.77
CA GLY A 288 -1.90 -12.58 -18.14
C GLY A 288 -1.50 -14.04 -17.90
N PRO A 289 -2.33 -14.99 -18.26
CA PRO A 289 -2.21 -16.42 -17.91
C PRO A 289 -0.84 -17.05 -18.24
N ASP A 290 -0.06 -16.42 -19.11
CA ASP A 290 1.22 -16.98 -19.59
C ASP A 290 2.41 -16.83 -18.65
N LYS A 291 2.35 -15.92 -17.64
CA LYS A 291 3.45 -15.76 -16.66
C LYS A 291 3.09 -16.08 -15.23
N TRP A 292 1.83 -15.96 -14.86
CA TRP A 292 1.33 -16.19 -13.50
C TRP A 292 0.05 -17.04 -13.52
N GLY A 293 -0.21 -17.69 -14.64
CA GLY A 293 -1.42 -18.49 -14.87
C GLY A 293 -1.48 -19.76 -14.04
N PRO A 294 -2.61 -20.47 -14.08
CA PRO A 294 -2.80 -21.75 -13.43
C PRO A 294 -1.79 -22.76 -13.99
N GLY A 295 -0.64 -22.94 -13.34
CA GLY A 295 0.45 -23.80 -13.76
C GLY A 295 1.77 -23.48 -13.09
N LEU A 296 1.99 -22.23 -12.71
CA LEU A 296 3.25 -21.80 -12.08
C LEU A 296 3.08 -21.56 -10.58
N TRP A 297 3.52 -22.52 -9.79
CA TRP A 297 3.72 -22.35 -8.37
C TRP A 297 5.05 -21.69 -8.08
N MET A 298 5.04 -20.64 -7.26
CA MET A 298 6.23 -19.96 -6.77
C MET A 298 6.50 -20.43 -5.35
N GLY A 299 7.50 -21.27 -5.18
CA GLY A 299 7.96 -21.73 -3.87
C GLY A 299 8.75 -20.65 -3.11
N GLY A 300 9.18 -21.00 -1.91
CA GLY A 300 10.07 -20.16 -1.11
C GLY A 300 9.39 -18.99 -0.41
N LYS A 301 8.07 -19.03 -0.14
CA LYS A 301 7.36 -17.95 0.50
C LYS A 301 7.10 -18.22 1.99
N ASP A 302 7.15 -17.16 2.81
CA ASP A 302 6.86 -17.23 4.24
C ASP A 302 5.34 -17.23 4.48
N TYR A 303 4.61 -16.42 3.74
CA TYR A 303 3.15 -16.33 3.67
C TYR A 303 2.71 -15.63 2.38
N ALA A 304 1.44 -15.80 2.03
CA ALA A 304 0.85 -15.17 0.86
C ALA A 304 -0.63 -14.87 1.08
N GLY A 305 -1.21 -14.01 0.23
CA GLY A 305 -2.61 -13.68 0.35
C GLY A 305 -3.11 -12.61 -0.59
N ILE A 306 -4.25 -12.05 -0.22
CA ILE A 306 -4.94 -10.99 -0.95
C ILE A 306 -5.36 -9.91 0.05
N GLU A 307 -5.28 -8.67 -0.35
CA GLU A 307 -5.64 -7.51 0.48
C GLU A 307 -6.34 -6.43 -0.35
N ASP A 308 -7.19 -5.68 0.32
CA ASP A 308 -7.63 -4.37 -0.14
C ASP A 308 -6.97 -3.25 0.66
N ARG A 309 -7.56 -2.07 0.65
CA ARG A 309 -7.06 -0.91 1.39
C ARG A 309 -7.04 -1.14 2.91
N TYR A 310 -8.07 -1.80 3.46
CA TYR A 310 -8.35 -1.88 4.90
C TYR A 310 -8.36 -3.29 5.46
N PHE A 311 -8.49 -4.30 4.63
CA PHE A 311 -8.63 -5.70 5.02
C PHE A 311 -7.64 -6.59 4.31
N ALA A 312 -7.38 -7.76 4.89
CA ALA A 312 -6.52 -8.77 4.29
C ALA A 312 -7.01 -10.19 4.60
N ALA A 313 -6.79 -11.09 3.63
CA ALA A 313 -6.83 -12.53 3.82
C ALA A 313 -5.41 -13.06 3.60
N ALA A 314 -4.77 -13.55 4.66
CA ALA A 314 -3.39 -14.05 4.65
C ALA A 314 -3.34 -15.52 5.02
N PHE A 315 -2.68 -16.31 4.18
CA PHE A 315 -2.41 -17.72 4.40
C PHE A 315 -1.00 -17.90 4.97
N LEU A 316 -0.93 -18.50 6.17
CA LEU A 316 0.30 -18.67 6.93
C LEU A 316 0.50 -20.17 7.25
N PRO A 317 1.73 -20.64 7.35
CA PRO A 317 2.00 -22.00 7.80
C PRO A 317 1.60 -22.21 9.27
N ILE A 318 1.24 -23.43 9.65
CA ILE A 318 0.84 -23.74 11.05
C ILE A 318 2.02 -23.67 12.02
N LYS A 319 3.15 -24.26 11.66
CA LYS A 319 4.38 -24.21 12.47
C LYS A 319 5.16 -22.95 12.12
N GLU A 320 5.93 -22.43 13.07
CA GLU A 320 6.89 -21.35 12.78
C GLU A 320 7.70 -21.76 11.56
N PRO A 321 7.67 -20.96 10.48
CA PRO A 321 8.12 -21.44 9.19
C PRO A 321 9.62 -21.67 9.20
N ALA A 322 10.05 -22.81 8.69
CA ALA A 322 11.24 -22.76 7.89
C ALA A 322 10.95 -21.76 6.76
N PRO A 323 11.80 -20.71 6.56
CA PRO A 323 11.61 -19.79 5.47
C PRO A 323 11.37 -20.54 4.16
N GLY A 324 10.32 -20.14 3.43
CA GLY A 324 10.04 -20.76 2.15
C GLY A 324 9.14 -22.01 2.18
N SER A 325 8.38 -22.24 3.25
CA SER A 325 7.50 -23.42 3.35
C SER A 325 6.21 -23.32 2.53
N ILE A 326 5.89 -22.16 2.00
CA ILE A 326 4.67 -21.87 1.22
C ILE A 326 5.00 -21.71 -0.25
N GLU A 327 4.17 -22.30 -1.09
CA GLU A 327 4.10 -22.05 -2.52
C GLU A 327 2.85 -21.24 -2.82
N THR A 328 2.95 -20.30 -3.75
CA THR A 328 1.83 -19.44 -4.11
C THR A 328 1.71 -19.27 -5.61
N ARG A 329 0.48 -19.06 -6.06
CA ARG A 329 0.11 -18.84 -7.46
C ARG A 329 -0.86 -17.69 -7.51
N TYR A 330 -0.70 -16.77 -8.47
CA TYR A 330 -1.57 -15.62 -8.67
C TYR A 330 -2.05 -15.55 -10.10
N TRP A 331 -3.27 -15.12 -10.26
CA TRP A 331 -3.81 -14.80 -11.58
C TRP A 331 -4.91 -13.75 -11.48
N LYS A 332 -5.37 -13.29 -12.62
CA LYS A 332 -6.53 -12.42 -12.75
C LYS A 332 -7.55 -13.07 -13.66
N VAL A 333 -8.79 -12.97 -13.30
CA VAL A 333 -9.94 -13.28 -14.12
C VAL A 333 -10.67 -12.01 -14.46
N THR A 334 -11.47 -12.05 -15.50
CA THR A 334 -12.30 -10.92 -15.91
C THR A 334 -13.76 -11.32 -15.79
N ARG A 335 -14.54 -10.49 -15.13
CA ARG A 335 -15.99 -10.65 -15.07
C ARG A 335 -16.69 -9.52 -15.83
N THR A 336 -17.89 -9.78 -16.30
CA THR A 336 -18.76 -8.78 -16.89
C THR A 336 -19.65 -8.19 -15.80
N VAL A 337 -19.64 -6.86 -15.67
CA VAL A 337 -20.52 -6.11 -14.75
C VAL A 337 -21.34 -5.12 -15.56
N GLN A 338 -22.55 -4.82 -15.09
CA GLN A 338 -23.30 -3.69 -15.63
C GLN A 338 -22.80 -2.41 -15.00
N GLY A 339 -22.23 -1.53 -15.81
CA GLY A 339 -21.83 -0.18 -15.41
C GLY A 339 -23.03 0.68 -15.03
N VAL A 340 -22.76 1.82 -14.41
CA VAL A 340 -23.79 2.80 -14.00
C VAL A 340 -24.63 3.28 -15.20
N ASP A 341 -24.07 3.22 -16.41
CA ASP A 341 -24.72 3.60 -17.68
C ASP A 341 -25.51 2.44 -18.31
N GLY A 342 -25.65 1.30 -17.64
CA GLY A 342 -26.29 0.09 -18.17
C GLY A 342 -25.48 -0.63 -19.25
N LYS A 343 -24.22 -0.24 -19.49
CA LYS A 343 -23.31 -0.91 -20.40
C LYS A 343 -22.55 -2.02 -19.70
N GLU A 344 -22.25 -3.07 -20.44
CA GLU A 344 -21.36 -4.12 -19.95
C GLU A 344 -19.92 -3.61 -19.87
N GLU A 345 -19.35 -3.68 -18.68
CA GLU A 345 -17.95 -3.35 -18.41
C GLU A 345 -17.20 -4.62 -17.96
N GLN A 346 -15.97 -4.75 -18.43
CA GLN A 346 -15.09 -5.85 -18.03
C GLN A 346 -14.32 -5.45 -16.77
N GLU A 347 -14.62 -6.10 -15.66
CA GLU A 347 -13.96 -5.87 -14.38
C GLU A 347 -12.97 -7.00 -14.09
N PRO A 348 -11.68 -6.68 -13.91
CA PRO A 348 -10.68 -7.68 -13.53
C PRO A 348 -10.76 -7.99 -12.05
N VAL A 349 -10.62 -9.27 -11.71
CA VAL A 349 -10.62 -9.79 -10.33
C VAL A 349 -9.30 -10.50 -10.06
N SER A 350 -8.64 -10.13 -8.97
CA SER A 350 -7.41 -10.79 -8.52
C SER A 350 -7.74 -12.04 -7.74
N GLU A 351 -6.94 -13.09 -7.95
CA GLU A 351 -7.07 -14.38 -7.27
C GLU A 351 -5.72 -14.88 -6.79
N VAL A 352 -5.72 -15.65 -5.71
CA VAL A 352 -4.52 -16.24 -5.12
C VAL A 352 -4.79 -17.66 -4.69
N ALA A 353 -3.83 -18.57 -4.95
CA ALA A 353 -3.80 -19.90 -4.36
C ALA A 353 -2.51 -20.11 -3.58
N VAL A 354 -2.61 -20.90 -2.53
CA VAL A 354 -1.51 -21.24 -1.64
C VAL A 354 -1.45 -22.76 -1.46
N ALA A 355 -0.26 -23.32 -1.61
CA ALA A 355 0.06 -24.70 -1.35
C ALA A 355 1.27 -24.81 -0.42
N SER A 356 1.56 -26.02 0.02
CA SER A 356 2.75 -26.35 0.79
C SER A 356 3.22 -27.74 0.40
N SER A 357 4.51 -27.98 0.51
CA SER A 357 5.10 -29.31 0.35
C SER A 357 4.65 -30.30 1.45
N ALA A 358 4.11 -29.78 2.58
CA ALA A 358 3.57 -30.59 3.67
C ALA A 358 2.24 -31.24 3.26
N LYS A 359 2.07 -32.52 3.56
CA LYS A 359 0.84 -33.27 3.32
C LYS A 359 0.37 -33.88 4.65
N PRO A 360 -0.88 -33.63 5.09
CA PRO A 360 -1.89 -32.73 4.49
C PRO A 360 -1.48 -31.26 4.48
N LEU A 361 -2.08 -30.47 3.58
CA LEU A 361 -1.91 -29.02 3.56
C LEU A 361 -2.55 -28.41 4.80
N ALA A 362 -1.75 -27.81 5.65
CA ALA A 362 -2.21 -27.24 6.92
C ALA A 362 -1.77 -25.78 7.03
N LEU A 363 -2.77 -24.87 7.14
CA LEU A 363 -2.58 -23.42 7.11
C LEU A 363 -3.32 -22.75 8.27
N ARG A 364 -2.77 -21.65 8.74
CA ARG A 364 -3.53 -20.63 9.47
C ARG A 364 -3.96 -19.57 8.48
N VAL A 365 -5.20 -19.15 8.54
CA VAL A 365 -5.72 -18.11 7.64
C VAL A 365 -6.23 -16.96 8.50
N TYR A 366 -5.61 -15.80 8.32
CA TYR A 366 -6.09 -14.55 8.88
C TYR A 366 -7.08 -13.92 7.89
N VAL A 367 -8.27 -13.57 8.34
CA VAL A 367 -9.22 -12.77 7.54
C VAL A 367 -9.78 -11.68 8.42
N GLY A 368 -9.36 -10.45 8.18
CA GLY A 368 -9.71 -9.36 9.06
C GLY A 368 -9.13 -8.00 8.67
N PRO A 369 -9.26 -7.00 9.58
CA PRO A 369 -8.82 -5.64 9.35
C PRO A 369 -7.29 -5.53 9.32
N LYS A 370 -6.75 -4.58 8.56
CA LYS A 370 -5.33 -4.22 8.59
C LYS A 370 -5.02 -3.31 9.79
N ASP A 371 -5.40 -3.78 10.99
CA ASP A 371 -5.04 -3.15 12.25
C ASP A 371 -3.59 -3.47 12.59
N TYR A 372 -2.77 -2.43 12.77
CA TYR A 372 -1.33 -2.57 12.98
C TYR A 372 -0.99 -3.43 14.21
N ASP A 373 -1.72 -3.28 15.32
CA ASP A 373 -1.42 -3.99 16.56
C ASP A 373 -1.83 -5.47 16.47
N ILE A 374 -2.98 -5.74 15.85
CA ILE A 374 -3.43 -7.12 15.57
C ILE A 374 -2.43 -7.82 14.65
N LEU A 375 -2.03 -7.18 13.56
CA LEU A 375 -1.10 -7.75 12.58
C LEU A 375 0.31 -7.94 13.14
N LYS A 376 0.76 -7.03 14.01
CA LYS A 376 2.06 -7.11 14.69
C LYS A 376 2.13 -8.27 15.68
N ALA A 377 1.02 -8.61 16.32
CA ALA A 377 0.93 -9.71 17.26
C ALA A 377 0.93 -11.10 16.58
N MET A 378 0.74 -11.14 15.26
CA MET A 378 0.77 -12.39 14.49
C MET A 378 2.19 -12.99 14.43
N LYS A 379 2.26 -14.30 14.19
CA LYS A 379 3.52 -15.03 13.98
C LYS A 379 3.44 -15.83 12.67
N PRO A 380 4.22 -15.49 11.62
CA PRO A 380 5.08 -14.32 11.50
C PRO A 380 4.28 -13.00 11.57
N PRO A 381 4.90 -11.88 11.93
CA PRO A 381 4.21 -10.60 12.00
C PRO A 381 3.77 -10.13 10.61
N LEU A 382 2.53 -9.67 10.51
CA LEU A 382 1.90 -9.20 9.27
C LEU A 382 1.81 -7.66 9.18
N ASN A 383 2.42 -6.93 10.13
CA ASN A 383 2.33 -5.47 10.18
C ASN A 383 2.88 -4.75 8.94
N ALA A 384 3.72 -5.42 8.13
CA ALA A 384 4.18 -4.92 6.83
C ALA A 384 3.02 -4.70 5.83
N LEU A 385 1.85 -5.35 6.01
CA LEU A 385 0.64 -5.11 5.22
C LEU A 385 0.09 -3.68 5.45
N VAL A 386 0.38 -3.06 6.61
CA VAL A 386 0.14 -1.63 6.82
C VAL A 386 1.28 -0.87 6.17
N ASN A 387 1.15 -0.60 4.89
CA ASN A 387 2.22 -0.04 4.05
C ASN A 387 2.34 1.47 4.22
N PHE A 388 3.30 1.92 5.00
CA PHE A 388 3.63 3.35 5.16
C PHE A 388 4.43 3.94 3.99
N GLY A 389 4.79 3.12 2.99
CA GLY A 389 5.55 3.55 1.82
C GLY A 389 7.04 3.79 2.11
N TRP A 390 7.73 4.41 1.15
CA TRP A 390 9.18 4.63 1.23
C TRP A 390 9.64 5.60 2.34
N LEU A 391 8.70 6.39 2.89
CA LEU A 391 8.94 7.27 4.06
C LEU A 391 8.47 6.64 5.38
N GLU A 392 8.46 5.33 5.51
CA GLU A 392 8.06 4.61 6.73
C GLU A 392 8.79 5.13 7.97
N ILE A 393 10.07 5.50 7.84
CA ILE A 393 10.87 6.08 8.93
C ILE A 393 10.25 7.35 9.55
N ILE A 394 9.43 8.09 8.77
CA ILE A 394 8.70 9.26 9.23
C ILE A 394 7.23 8.92 9.52
N ALA A 395 6.60 8.14 8.64
CA ALA A 395 5.18 7.82 8.73
C ALA A 395 4.83 6.96 9.95
N SER A 396 5.65 5.96 10.26
CA SER A 396 5.43 5.07 11.41
C SER A 396 5.48 5.81 12.76
N PRO A 397 6.48 6.66 13.08
CA PRO A 397 6.44 7.49 14.27
C PRO A 397 5.24 8.44 14.34
N LEU A 398 4.83 9.03 13.21
CA LEU A 398 3.67 9.92 13.17
C LEU A 398 2.38 9.14 13.46
N PHE A 399 2.24 7.94 12.91
CA PHE A 399 1.11 7.06 13.18
C PHE A 399 1.05 6.64 14.65
N HIS A 400 2.16 6.18 15.24
CA HIS A 400 2.20 5.82 16.66
C HIS A 400 1.95 7.04 17.58
N GLY A 401 2.49 8.20 17.21
CA GLY A 401 2.20 9.45 17.89
C GLY A 401 0.72 9.82 17.83
N LEU A 402 0.08 9.62 16.67
CA LEU A 402 -1.36 9.84 16.51
C LEU A 402 -2.19 8.87 17.39
N LYS A 403 -1.85 7.57 17.41
CA LYS A 403 -2.50 6.57 18.29
C LYS A 403 -2.30 6.93 19.77
N TRP A 404 -1.11 7.33 20.15
CA TRP A 404 -0.83 7.77 21.53
C TRP A 404 -1.68 8.98 21.92
N ILE A 405 -1.78 10.01 21.07
CA ILE A 405 -2.64 11.18 21.31
C ILE A 405 -4.11 10.76 21.41
N HIS A 406 -4.56 9.85 20.53
CA HIS A 406 -5.93 9.37 20.51
C HIS A 406 -6.36 8.70 21.84
N ASN A 407 -5.44 8.06 22.56
CA ASN A 407 -5.75 7.49 23.88
C ASN A 407 -6.17 8.55 24.91
N TYR A 408 -5.77 9.82 24.72
CA TYR A 408 -6.14 10.94 25.59
C TYR A 408 -7.25 11.81 25.01
N VAL A 409 -7.34 11.85 23.68
CA VAL A 409 -8.32 12.63 22.92
C VAL A 409 -9.13 11.64 22.07
N PRO A 410 -10.26 11.09 22.58
CA PRO A 410 -10.97 9.96 21.96
C PRO A 410 -11.76 10.35 20.69
N ASN A 411 -11.17 11.19 19.85
CA ASN A 411 -11.66 11.57 18.53
C ASN A 411 -10.47 11.75 17.59
N TRP A 412 -10.42 10.96 16.53
CA TRP A 412 -9.31 10.95 15.59
C TRP A 412 -9.05 12.30 14.92
N GLY A 413 -10.09 13.05 14.58
CA GLY A 413 -9.94 14.38 13.97
C GLY A 413 -9.27 15.38 14.91
N TRP A 414 -9.66 15.41 16.19
CA TRP A 414 -8.98 16.22 17.19
C TRP A 414 -7.57 15.72 17.51
N ALA A 415 -7.34 14.41 17.48
CA ALA A 415 -6.00 13.86 17.63
C ALA A 415 -5.07 14.32 16.47
N ILE A 416 -5.58 14.39 15.23
CA ILE A 416 -4.85 14.97 14.08
C ILE A 416 -4.55 16.45 14.32
N VAL A 417 -5.50 17.23 14.87
CA VAL A 417 -5.28 18.64 15.20
C VAL A 417 -4.14 18.78 16.23
N VAL A 418 -4.16 18.01 17.32
CA VAL A 418 -3.12 18.04 18.35
C VAL A 418 -1.76 17.64 17.78
N LEU A 419 -1.70 16.54 17.02
CA LEU A 419 -0.47 16.11 16.34
C LEU A 419 0.08 17.23 15.44
N THR A 420 -0.79 17.91 14.72
CA THR A 420 -0.42 19.02 13.82
C THR A 420 0.18 20.18 14.61
N LEU A 421 -0.40 20.52 15.76
CA LEU A 421 0.14 21.55 16.68
C LEU A 421 1.54 21.18 17.13
N VAL A 422 1.76 19.94 17.57
CA VAL A 422 3.07 19.44 18.01
C VAL A 422 4.10 19.54 16.90
N ILE A 423 3.77 19.06 15.69
CA ILE A 423 4.67 19.14 14.53
C ILE A 423 5.02 20.59 14.20
N ASN A 424 4.02 21.49 14.14
CA ASN A 424 4.27 22.91 13.84
C ASN A 424 5.07 23.62 14.94
N MET A 425 4.91 23.23 16.23
CA MET A 425 5.76 23.73 17.31
C MET A 425 7.21 23.26 17.17
N LEU A 426 7.40 21.99 16.83
CA LEU A 426 8.75 21.43 16.63
C LEU A 426 9.47 22.10 15.43
N LEU A 427 8.73 22.44 14.38
CA LEU A 427 9.28 23.11 13.21
C LEU A 427 9.37 24.64 13.34
N PHE A 428 8.82 25.23 14.40
CA PHE A 428 8.78 26.67 14.58
C PHE A 428 10.16 27.36 14.63
N PRO A 429 11.20 26.82 15.30
CA PRO A 429 12.55 27.41 15.26
C PRO A 429 13.11 27.54 13.84
N LEU A 430 12.89 26.51 13.01
CA LEU A 430 13.30 26.53 11.61
C LEU A 430 12.54 27.61 10.82
N ARG A 431 11.25 27.79 11.11
CA ARG A 431 10.43 28.84 10.50
C ARG A 431 10.91 30.25 10.89
N ILE A 432 11.33 30.45 12.14
CA ILE A 432 11.93 31.72 12.58
C ILE A 432 13.21 32.01 11.77
N SER A 433 14.08 31.03 11.60
CA SER A 433 15.33 31.17 10.81
C SER A 433 15.04 31.56 9.37
N SER A 434 14.11 30.85 8.72
CA SER A 434 13.69 31.14 7.36
C SER A 434 13.06 32.53 7.22
N TYR A 435 12.21 32.91 8.16
CA TYR A 435 11.59 34.24 8.20
C TYR A 435 12.67 35.37 8.28
N ARG A 436 13.67 35.20 9.13
CA ARG A 436 14.81 36.15 9.24
C ARG A 436 15.58 36.26 7.93
N THR A 437 15.79 35.14 7.23
CA THR A 437 16.42 35.12 5.91
C THR A 437 15.58 35.88 4.89
N THR A 438 14.26 35.66 4.87
CA THR A 438 13.33 36.38 3.99
C THR A 438 13.33 37.88 4.25
N LEU A 439 13.40 38.32 5.52
CA LEU A 439 13.53 39.74 5.86
C LEU A 439 14.85 40.35 5.36
N LYS A 440 15.98 39.61 5.45
CA LYS A 440 17.26 40.06 4.89
C LYS A 440 17.17 40.22 3.35
N MET A 441 16.55 39.22 2.66
CA MET A 441 16.32 39.31 1.21
C MET A 441 15.46 40.52 0.86
N GLN A 442 14.43 40.82 1.65
CA GLN A 442 13.58 41.99 1.43
C GLN A 442 14.33 43.33 1.59
N ARG A 443 15.32 43.39 2.49
CA ARG A 443 16.17 44.61 2.67
C ARG A 443 17.01 44.92 1.43
N VAL A 444 17.56 43.90 0.77
CA VAL A 444 18.38 44.06 -0.43
C VAL A 444 17.55 44.10 -1.72
N ALA A 445 16.26 43.89 -1.63
CA ALA A 445 15.35 43.87 -2.77
C ALA A 445 15.40 45.14 -3.63
N PRO A 446 15.47 46.38 -3.11
CA PRO A 446 15.58 47.58 -3.94
C PRO A 446 16.90 47.64 -4.72
N GLU A 447 18.03 47.19 -4.17
CA GLU A 447 19.32 47.12 -4.86
C GLU A 447 19.28 46.10 -6.00
N ILE A 448 18.69 44.91 -5.72
CA ILE A 448 18.47 43.88 -6.74
C ILE A 448 17.58 44.39 -7.87
N LYS A 449 16.55 45.17 -7.56
CA LYS A 449 15.67 45.75 -8.55
C LYS A 449 16.42 46.68 -9.48
N GLN A 450 17.32 47.55 -8.97
CA GLN A 450 18.15 48.43 -9.79
C GLN A 450 18.99 47.62 -10.79
N ILE A 451 19.57 46.49 -10.35
CA ILE A 451 20.31 45.61 -11.24
C ILE A 451 19.37 44.98 -12.28
N GLN A 452 18.23 44.46 -11.86
CA GLN A 452 17.26 43.87 -12.78
C GLN A 452 16.76 44.86 -13.83
N ASP A 453 16.49 46.12 -13.45
CA ASP A 453 16.07 47.18 -14.35
C ASP A 453 17.18 47.58 -15.36
N LYS A 454 18.47 47.59 -14.95
CA LYS A 454 19.64 47.79 -15.82
C LYS A 454 19.69 46.73 -16.94
N TYR A 455 19.34 45.50 -16.65
CA TYR A 455 19.40 44.37 -17.58
C TYR A 455 18.04 44.01 -18.20
N LYS A 456 16.97 44.78 -17.98
CA LYS A 456 15.59 44.47 -18.43
C LYS A 456 15.46 44.36 -19.95
N LYS A 457 16.26 45.12 -20.72
CA LYS A 457 16.24 45.13 -22.19
C LYS A 457 16.80 43.87 -22.85
N TYR A 458 17.52 43.01 -22.11
CA TYR A 458 18.14 41.83 -22.66
C TYR A 458 17.20 40.60 -22.55
N LYS A 459 17.21 39.73 -23.58
CA LYS A 459 16.43 38.50 -23.61
C LYS A 459 16.99 37.46 -22.60
N MET A 460 16.19 36.50 -22.24
CA MET A 460 16.51 35.50 -21.22
C MET A 460 17.79 34.69 -21.53
N ASN A 461 18.09 34.43 -22.80
CA ASN A 461 19.25 33.66 -23.26
C ASN A 461 20.49 34.54 -23.55
N ASP A 462 20.43 35.83 -23.28
CA ASP A 462 21.56 36.76 -23.51
C ASP A 462 22.65 36.55 -22.44
N PRO A 463 23.94 36.49 -22.80
CA PRO A 463 25.06 36.40 -21.84
C PRO A 463 25.01 37.47 -20.75
N LYS A 464 24.49 38.66 -21.05
CA LYS A 464 24.30 39.77 -20.09
C LYS A 464 23.30 39.40 -18.95
N LYS A 465 22.38 38.46 -19.16
CA LYS A 465 21.57 37.95 -18.06
C LYS A 465 22.35 37.10 -17.07
N GLN A 466 23.43 36.46 -17.51
CA GLN A 466 24.36 35.77 -16.62
C GLN A 466 25.15 36.77 -15.76
N GLU A 467 25.55 37.89 -16.33
CA GLU A 467 26.19 38.99 -15.58
C GLU A 467 25.24 39.53 -14.50
N MET A 468 23.97 39.80 -14.86
CA MET A 468 22.95 40.18 -13.91
C MET A 468 22.84 39.20 -12.75
N ASN A 469 22.80 37.89 -13.04
CA ASN A 469 22.71 36.86 -12.00
C ASN A 469 23.98 36.85 -11.10
N LYS A 470 25.17 37.09 -11.68
CA LYS A 470 26.42 37.24 -10.90
C LYS A 470 26.37 38.46 -9.99
N GLU A 471 25.93 39.63 -10.49
CA GLU A 471 25.78 40.87 -9.68
C GLU A 471 24.78 40.63 -8.53
N VAL A 472 23.62 40.00 -8.78
CA VAL A 472 22.63 39.66 -7.75
C VAL A 472 23.20 38.70 -6.73
N MET A 473 23.95 37.68 -7.16
CA MET A 473 24.56 36.69 -6.25
C MET A 473 25.67 37.33 -5.39
N ALA A 474 26.41 38.32 -5.94
CA ALA A 474 27.40 39.07 -5.20
C ALA A 474 26.76 39.89 -4.06
N ILE A 475 25.56 40.46 -4.27
CA ILE A 475 24.81 41.13 -3.21
C ILE A 475 24.42 40.13 -2.11
N TYR A 476 23.86 38.96 -2.48
CA TYR A 476 23.50 37.94 -1.49
C TYR A 476 24.70 37.46 -0.69
N SER A 477 25.84 37.24 -1.35
CA SER A 477 27.09 36.82 -0.68
C SER A 477 27.61 37.91 0.25
N ARG A 478 27.59 39.18 -0.16
CA ARG A 478 28.02 40.34 0.65
C ARG A 478 27.20 40.45 1.96
N GLU A 479 25.89 40.22 1.87
CA GLU A 479 25.00 40.32 3.03
C GLU A 479 24.84 39.02 3.79
N GLY A 480 25.59 37.97 3.42
CA GLY A 480 25.50 36.65 4.05
C GLY A 480 24.11 36.01 3.93
N ILE A 481 23.46 36.21 2.81
CA ILE A 481 22.10 35.71 2.54
C ILE A 481 22.19 34.44 1.71
N ASN A 482 21.63 33.34 2.23
CA ASN A 482 21.40 32.14 1.43
C ASN A 482 19.99 32.22 0.81
N PRO A 483 19.85 32.39 -0.51
CA PRO A 483 18.55 32.52 -1.16
C PRO A 483 17.66 31.27 -1.00
N VAL A 484 18.25 30.09 -0.80
CA VAL A 484 17.52 28.83 -0.57
C VAL A 484 17.01 28.77 0.89
N GLY A 485 17.60 29.50 1.83
CA GLY A 485 17.22 29.46 3.25
C GLY A 485 15.77 29.84 3.53
N GLY A 486 15.17 30.66 2.67
CA GLY A 486 13.77 31.07 2.77
C GLY A 486 12.74 29.94 2.49
N CYS A 487 13.07 28.97 1.64
CA CYS A 487 12.17 27.88 1.26
C CYS A 487 12.41 26.56 2.01
N VAL A 488 13.47 26.45 2.84
CA VAL A 488 13.83 25.24 3.58
C VAL A 488 12.67 24.64 4.40
N PRO A 489 11.88 25.44 5.15
CA PRO A 489 10.74 24.88 5.88
C PRO A 489 9.70 24.24 4.95
N GLN A 490 9.46 24.82 3.80
CA GLN A 490 8.50 24.28 2.82
C GLN A 490 8.98 22.95 2.22
N LEU A 491 10.29 22.86 1.93
CA LEU A 491 10.89 21.62 1.43
C LEU A 491 10.85 20.50 2.48
N LEU A 492 11.09 20.82 3.77
CA LEU A 492 11.01 19.85 4.87
C LEU A 492 9.56 19.43 5.16
N GLN A 493 8.61 20.31 4.92
CA GLN A 493 7.18 20.03 5.12
C GLN A 493 6.65 18.98 4.13
N MET A 494 7.19 18.89 2.91
CA MET A 494 6.69 17.95 1.89
C MET A 494 6.87 16.47 2.29
N PRO A 495 8.04 15.99 2.75
CA PRO A 495 8.18 14.62 3.27
C PRO A 495 7.22 14.32 4.43
N ILE A 496 7.02 15.29 5.35
CA ILE A 496 6.10 15.12 6.48
C ILE A 496 4.66 15.01 5.98
N TRP A 497 4.28 15.86 5.03
CA TRP A 497 2.95 15.82 4.42
C TRP A 497 2.67 14.48 3.73
N TYR A 498 3.62 13.98 2.93
CA TYR A 498 3.49 12.70 2.26
C TYR A 498 3.45 11.53 3.25
N ALA A 499 4.31 11.54 4.26
CA ALA A 499 4.35 10.51 5.31
C ALA A 499 3.02 10.46 6.08
N LEU A 500 2.47 11.64 6.42
CA LEU A 500 1.18 11.71 7.10
C LEU A 500 0.03 11.28 6.17
N TYR A 501 0.07 11.64 4.89
CA TYR A 501 -0.89 11.15 3.90
C TYR A 501 -0.90 9.62 3.89
N ARG A 502 0.26 8.98 3.80
CA ARG A 502 0.38 7.51 3.82
C ARG A 502 -0.10 6.90 5.14
N ALA A 503 0.23 7.54 6.27
CA ALA A 503 -0.21 7.11 7.58
C ALA A 503 -1.74 7.18 7.75
N LEU A 504 -2.40 8.20 7.18
CA LEU A 504 -3.84 8.40 7.30
C LEU A 504 -4.65 7.63 6.23
N GLU A 505 -4.05 7.40 5.03
CA GLU A 505 -4.74 6.76 3.91
C GLU A 505 -5.02 5.27 4.18
N GLY A 506 -4.05 4.55 4.74
CA GLY A 506 -4.08 3.09 4.88
C GLY A 506 -4.53 2.57 6.23
N THR A 507 -4.90 3.44 7.16
CA THR A 507 -5.25 3.03 8.53
C THR A 507 -6.74 2.76 8.68
N ILE A 508 -7.06 1.54 9.15
CA ILE A 508 -8.44 1.10 9.41
C ILE A 508 -9.13 1.95 10.48
N GLU A 509 -8.36 2.52 11.41
CA GLU A 509 -8.84 3.31 12.54
C GLU A 509 -9.52 4.61 12.12
N LEU A 510 -9.20 5.16 10.95
CA LEU A 510 -9.80 6.38 10.42
C LEU A 510 -11.05 6.13 9.59
N ARG A 511 -11.27 4.85 9.19
CA ARG A 511 -12.43 4.47 8.41
C ARG A 511 -13.69 4.61 9.26
N HIS A 512 -14.67 5.37 8.75
CA HIS A 512 -15.91 5.74 9.44
C HIS A 512 -15.69 6.47 10.78
N ALA A 513 -14.49 7.04 11.01
CA ALA A 513 -14.22 7.85 12.18
C ALA A 513 -14.74 9.29 11.98
N PRO A 514 -15.71 9.76 12.76
CA PRO A 514 -16.22 11.13 12.64
C PRO A 514 -15.25 12.13 13.28
N TRP A 515 -15.29 13.37 12.77
CA TRP A 515 -14.60 14.49 13.42
C TRP A 515 -15.59 15.47 14.03
N PHE A 516 -16.07 16.40 13.21
CA PHE A 516 -16.94 17.49 13.63
C PHE A 516 -17.90 17.87 12.51
N GLY A 517 -19.16 18.20 12.89
CA GLY A 517 -20.17 18.68 11.97
C GLY A 517 -20.51 17.67 10.86
N TRP A 518 -20.20 18.01 9.63
CA TRP A 518 -20.52 17.21 8.44
C TRP A 518 -19.49 16.12 8.10
N ILE A 519 -18.32 16.13 8.74
CA ILE A 519 -17.29 15.11 8.52
C ILE A 519 -17.62 13.89 9.37
N THR A 520 -18.25 12.91 8.74
CA THR A 520 -18.64 11.64 9.36
C THR A 520 -17.62 10.53 9.15
N ASP A 521 -16.68 10.75 8.21
CA ASP A 521 -15.61 9.80 7.88
C ASP A 521 -14.32 10.55 7.51
N LEU A 522 -13.28 10.39 8.34
CA LEU A 522 -11.97 10.99 8.11
C LEU A 522 -11.17 10.31 6.99
N SER A 523 -11.51 9.08 6.63
CA SER A 523 -10.88 8.36 5.53
C SER A 523 -11.47 8.71 4.16
N ALA A 524 -12.70 9.22 4.15
CA ALA A 524 -13.40 9.63 2.94
C ALA A 524 -13.10 11.10 2.58
N LYS A 525 -13.44 11.46 1.34
CA LYS A 525 -13.38 12.83 0.85
C LYS A 525 -14.47 13.69 1.51
N ASP A 526 -14.16 14.97 1.75
CA ASP A 526 -15.17 15.95 2.21
C ASP A 526 -16.32 16.06 1.18
N PRO A 527 -17.57 15.66 1.53
CA PRO A 527 -18.67 15.62 0.59
C PRO A 527 -19.12 17.01 0.11
N TYR A 528 -18.90 18.05 0.94
CA TYR A 528 -19.33 19.43 0.64
C TYR A 528 -18.19 20.35 0.18
N TYR A 529 -16.96 19.84 0.10
CA TYR A 529 -15.77 20.61 -0.30
C TYR A 529 -15.49 21.83 0.61
N ILE A 530 -16.03 21.87 1.80
CA ILE A 530 -15.84 22.98 2.74
C ILE A 530 -14.38 23.03 3.20
N LEU A 531 -13.79 21.88 3.55
CA LEU A 531 -12.38 21.82 3.96
C LEU A 531 -11.42 22.31 2.85
N PRO A 532 -11.54 21.88 1.58
CA PRO A 532 -10.73 22.44 0.48
C PRO A 532 -10.84 23.97 0.34
N VAL A 533 -12.04 24.52 0.46
CA VAL A 533 -12.26 25.96 0.40
C VAL A 533 -11.58 26.68 1.57
N LEU A 534 -11.73 26.17 2.79
CA LEU A 534 -11.09 26.73 3.99
C LEU A 534 -9.56 26.61 3.92
N MET A 535 -9.05 25.50 3.37
CA MET A 535 -7.61 25.35 3.09
C MET A 535 -7.10 26.44 2.14
N GLY A 536 -7.78 26.62 1.01
CA GLY A 536 -7.44 27.67 0.04
C GLY A 536 -7.46 29.07 0.64
N LEU A 537 -8.47 29.36 1.46
CA LEU A 537 -8.59 30.63 2.19
C LEU A 537 -7.42 30.83 3.17
N SER A 538 -7.10 29.79 3.96
CA SER A 538 -5.97 29.84 4.90
C SER A 538 -4.64 30.07 4.20
N MET A 539 -4.39 29.39 3.08
CA MET A 539 -3.20 29.56 2.25
C MET A 539 -3.12 30.98 1.66
N TYR A 540 -4.23 31.53 1.19
CA TYR A 540 -4.30 32.89 0.66
C TYR A 540 -4.02 33.92 1.76
N LEU A 541 -4.61 33.78 2.94
CA LEU A 541 -4.35 34.66 4.08
C LEU A 541 -2.90 34.58 4.54
N ALA A 542 -2.33 33.38 4.65
CA ALA A 542 -0.92 33.19 4.96
C ALA A 542 0.00 33.85 3.93
N SER A 543 -0.32 33.74 2.64
CA SER A 543 0.48 34.37 1.58
C SER A 543 0.46 35.90 1.63
N LYS A 544 -0.67 36.49 2.03
CA LYS A 544 -0.76 37.97 2.23
C LYS A 544 0.10 38.46 3.40
N MET A 545 0.24 37.65 4.44
CA MET A 545 1.00 38.01 5.65
C MET A 545 2.49 37.73 5.50
N THR A 546 2.89 36.88 4.57
CA THR A 546 4.29 36.50 4.36
C THR A 546 5.03 37.57 3.57
N PRO A 547 6.21 38.05 4.04
CA PRO A 547 7.02 39.01 3.29
C PRO A 547 7.49 38.40 1.96
N MET A 548 7.33 39.17 0.88
CA MET A 548 7.76 38.68 -0.43
C MET A 548 9.26 38.87 -0.61
N PRO A 549 10.01 37.82 -0.96
CA PRO A 549 11.46 37.89 -1.13
C PRO A 549 11.90 38.47 -2.47
N THR A 550 10.94 38.72 -3.38
CA THR A 550 11.24 39.15 -4.75
C THR A 550 10.63 40.52 -5.08
N THR A 551 11.32 41.29 -5.90
CA THR A 551 10.84 42.57 -6.47
C THR A 551 10.30 42.43 -7.88
N ASP A 552 10.49 41.28 -8.52
CA ASP A 552 9.98 41.03 -9.87
C ASP A 552 8.44 40.95 -9.84
N PRO A 553 7.74 41.85 -10.57
CA PRO A 553 6.27 41.86 -10.59
C PRO A 553 5.63 40.57 -11.08
N GLN A 554 6.30 39.84 -11.98
CA GLN A 554 5.81 38.59 -12.53
C GLN A 554 5.88 37.49 -11.50
N GLN A 555 6.98 37.36 -10.76
CA GLN A 555 7.12 36.42 -9.65
C GLN A 555 6.15 36.74 -8.52
N GLN A 556 5.98 38.03 -8.17
CA GLN A 556 5.00 38.43 -7.16
C GLN A 556 3.57 38.04 -7.54
N LYS A 557 3.19 38.23 -8.82
CA LYS A 557 1.87 37.84 -9.33
C LYS A 557 1.69 36.33 -9.25
N MET A 558 2.70 35.56 -9.64
CA MET A 558 2.69 34.11 -9.57
C MET A 558 2.54 33.60 -8.12
N MET A 559 3.29 34.16 -7.18
CA MET A 559 3.20 33.81 -5.75
C MET A 559 1.83 34.13 -5.13
N LYS A 560 1.13 35.17 -5.63
CA LYS A 560 -0.24 35.50 -5.20
C LYS A 560 -1.30 34.57 -5.78
N ILE A 561 -1.10 34.06 -7.00
CA ILE A 561 -2.04 33.19 -7.70
C ILE A 561 -1.86 31.72 -7.28
N MET A 562 -0.63 31.31 -6.91
CA MET A 562 -0.29 29.93 -6.55
C MET A 562 -1.21 29.32 -5.47
N PRO A 563 -1.58 29.99 -4.36
CA PRO A 563 -2.49 29.44 -3.37
C PRO A 563 -3.89 29.15 -3.94
N ILE A 564 -4.36 29.95 -4.89
CA ILE A 564 -5.66 29.77 -5.56
C ILE A 564 -5.59 28.54 -6.47
N GLY A 565 -4.49 28.40 -7.23
CA GLY A 565 -4.26 27.20 -8.06
C GLY A 565 -4.16 25.92 -7.23
N MET A 566 -3.49 25.97 -6.09
CA MET A 566 -3.42 24.85 -5.15
C MET A 566 -4.79 24.50 -4.57
N ALA A 567 -5.60 25.49 -4.21
CA ALA A 567 -6.98 25.25 -3.75
C ALA A 567 -7.82 24.55 -4.82
N GLY A 568 -7.72 24.99 -6.08
CA GLY A 568 -8.38 24.31 -7.20
C GLY A 568 -7.90 22.88 -7.40
N LEU A 569 -6.60 22.63 -7.25
CA LEU A 569 -6.04 21.27 -7.32
C LEU A 569 -6.59 20.37 -6.21
N PHE A 570 -6.73 20.88 -4.99
CA PHE A 570 -7.31 20.14 -3.87
C PHE A 570 -8.81 19.84 -4.02
N MET A 571 -9.54 20.55 -4.88
CA MET A 571 -10.92 20.21 -5.23
C MET A 571 -11.00 19.02 -6.20
N ILE A 572 -9.99 18.86 -7.05
CA ILE A 572 -9.96 17.85 -8.12
C ILE A 572 -9.41 16.51 -7.62
N ILE A 573 -8.36 16.54 -6.79
CA ILE A 573 -7.69 15.34 -6.29
C ILE A 573 -8.52 14.76 -5.13
N PRO A 574 -8.93 13.49 -5.20
CA PRO A 574 -9.57 12.83 -4.06
C PRO A 574 -8.50 12.53 -2.99
N TYR A 575 -8.68 13.07 -1.79
CA TYR A 575 -7.86 12.80 -0.61
C TYR A 575 -8.75 12.69 0.63
N PRO A 576 -8.29 11.97 1.67
CA PRO A 576 -9.04 11.79 2.91
C PRO A 576 -9.28 13.12 3.65
N SER A 577 -10.47 13.28 4.24
CA SER A 577 -10.80 14.45 5.07
C SER A 577 -9.83 14.64 6.24
N GLY A 578 -9.27 13.56 6.80
CA GLY A 578 -8.24 13.63 7.83
C GLY A 578 -6.98 14.39 7.38
N LEU A 579 -6.56 14.21 6.13
CA LEU A 579 -5.45 15.00 5.55
C LEU A 579 -5.85 16.47 5.37
N ALA A 580 -7.09 16.74 4.96
CA ALA A 580 -7.59 18.11 4.86
C ALA A 580 -7.58 18.83 6.22
N VAL A 581 -7.98 18.14 7.28
CA VAL A 581 -7.93 18.65 8.66
C VAL A 581 -6.50 19.01 9.05
N TYR A 582 -5.53 18.13 8.75
CA TYR A 582 -4.12 18.42 8.98
C TYR A 582 -3.64 19.68 8.23
N ILE A 583 -3.92 19.77 6.92
CA ILE A 583 -3.47 20.90 6.10
C ILE A 583 -4.13 22.20 6.56
N LEU A 584 -5.43 22.18 6.83
CA LEU A 584 -6.16 23.34 7.34
C LEU A 584 -5.60 23.80 8.69
N THR A 585 -5.43 22.87 9.63
CA THR A 585 -4.88 23.17 10.96
C THR A 585 -3.47 23.76 10.84
N SER A 586 -2.61 23.15 10.01
CA SER A 586 -1.26 23.67 9.75
C SER A 586 -1.28 25.06 9.13
N GLY A 587 -2.24 25.34 8.23
CA GLY A 587 -2.45 26.67 7.66
C GLY A 587 -2.85 27.72 8.70
N VAL A 588 -3.83 27.39 9.57
CA VAL A 588 -4.30 28.28 10.64
C VAL A 588 -3.20 28.56 11.67
N VAL A 589 -2.47 27.51 12.12
CA VAL A 589 -1.31 27.66 13.00
C VAL A 589 -0.23 28.51 12.32
N GLY A 590 -0.03 28.28 11.02
CA GLY A 590 0.90 29.03 10.21
C GLY A 590 0.57 30.53 10.15
N ILE A 591 -0.70 30.90 10.06
CA ILE A 591 -1.16 32.29 10.12
C ILE A 591 -0.82 32.89 11.51
N GLY A 592 -1.12 32.18 12.59
CA GLY A 592 -0.80 32.62 13.96
C GLY A 592 0.70 32.82 14.18
N GLN A 593 1.52 31.87 13.73
CA GLN A 593 2.99 31.97 13.78
C GLN A 593 3.50 33.15 12.95
N GLN A 594 2.95 33.36 11.74
CA GLN A 594 3.32 34.48 10.87
C GLN A 594 2.96 35.84 11.48
N TRP A 595 1.76 35.93 12.11
CA TRP A 595 1.33 37.12 12.81
C TRP A 595 2.28 37.46 13.98
N TYR A 596 2.67 36.45 14.77
CA TYR A 596 3.64 36.59 15.84
C TYR A 596 5.00 37.10 15.34
N LEU A 597 5.52 36.49 14.24
CA LEU A 597 6.79 36.89 13.64
C LEU A 597 6.75 38.32 13.09
N ASN A 598 5.67 38.69 12.42
CA ASN A 598 5.48 40.04 11.90
C ASN A 598 5.45 41.11 13.03
N ARG A 599 4.89 40.76 14.19
CA ARG A 599 4.89 41.66 15.36
C ARG A 599 6.28 41.81 16.00
N ARG A 600 7.00 40.69 16.14
CA ARG A 600 8.35 40.68 16.76
C ARG A 600 9.42 41.26 15.84
N HIS A 601 9.24 41.15 14.55
CA HIS A 601 10.18 41.61 13.53
C HIS A 601 9.42 42.40 12.47
N PRO A 602 9.00 43.63 12.76
CA PRO A 602 8.18 44.41 11.82
C PRO A 602 8.93 44.63 10.50
N MET A 603 8.18 44.48 9.41
CA MET A 603 8.68 44.75 8.07
C MET A 603 8.98 46.25 7.96
N VAL A 604 10.21 46.59 7.60
CA VAL A 604 10.55 48.00 7.32
C VAL A 604 9.98 48.36 5.95
N PRO A 605 9.06 49.33 5.85
CA PRO A 605 8.51 49.74 4.56
C PRO A 605 9.65 50.19 3.61
N ALA A 606 9.61 49.73 2.37
CA ALA A 606 10.63 50.04 1.35
C ALA A 606 10.86 51.57 1.13
N ALA A 607 9.88 52.38 1.48
CA ALA A 607 9.94 53.86 1.35
C ALA A 607 10.81 54.55 2.42
N LYS A 608 11.26 53.91 3.48
CA LYS A 608 12.10 54.50 4.53
C LYS A 608 13.58 54.10 4.47
N GLN A 609 14.01 53.40 3.44
CA GLN A 609 15.42 53.09 3.26
C GLN A 609 16.08 54.24 2.47
N LEU A 610 16.53 55.24 3.20
CA LEU A 610 17.40 56.28 2.66
C LEU A 610 18.66 55.64 2.04
N PRO A 611 19.13 56.12 0.86
CA PRO A 611 20.39 55.66 0.29
C PRO A 611 21.51 55.93 1.31
N ARG A 612 22.25 54.89 1.71
CA ARG A 612 23.51 55.05 2.45
C ARG A 612 24.39 55.98 1.62
N GLY A 613 24.62 57.18 2.16
CA GLY A 613 25.44 58.19 1.54
C GLY A 613 26.79 57.62 1.09
N LYS A 614 27.20 57.96 -0.12
CA LYS A 614 28.58 57.81 -0.58
C LYS A 614 29.49 58.40 0.50
N LYS A 615 30.28 57.53 1.14
CA LYS A 615 31.50 58.05 1.77
C LYS A 615 32.40 58.58 0.68
N ALA A 616 32.73 59.83 0.82
CA ALA A 616 33.71 60.52 0.01
C ALA A 616 35.09 59.86 0.09
#